data_36ca392bb9c842a462569f2fb960fffe
#
_entry.id   36ca392bb9c842a462569f2fb960fffe
#
_cell.length_a   1.000
_cell.length_b   1.000
_cell.length_c   1.000
_cell.angle_alpha   90.00
_cell.angle_beta   90.00
_cell.angle_gamma   90.00
#
_symmetry.space_group_name_H-M   'P 1'
#
loop_
_entity.id
_entity.type
_entity.pdbx_description
1 polymer ?
#
loop_
_entity_poly.entity_id
_entity_poly.type
_entity_poly.pdbx_seq_one_letter_code
_entity_poly.pdbx_strand_id
1 'polypeptide(L)'
;MKKELVIVLDFGGQYNQLVARRVRECNVYCEIYSYKTDLEKIKAMNPKGIILTGGPNSCYEPDSPTYSKELFELGIPVLGLCYGAQLMMHVLGGKVEKADHREYGKTEVLVDKTSSKIFEGVSEKTICWMSHFDYISQVAPGFEITSHTDNCPCASSENAEKGLYAIQFHPEVLHTQEGSKMLYNFVRGVCGCCGDWRMDNFVEEQIKAIREKVGDGKVLCALSGGVDSSVAAVLLSKAIGNQLTCVFVDHGLLRKNEGDEVEAVFGPEGPYELNFIRVNAQQRYYEKLKGVEEPEAKRKIIGEEFIRVFEEEAKKIGKVDFLVQGTIYPDVVESGLGGESAVIKSHHNVGGLPDHVDFKEIIEPLRDLFKDEVRKAGLELGIPEYLVFRQPFPGPGLGIRIIGEVTEEKVKIVQDADAIYREEIANAGLDRSIGQYFAALTNMRSVGVMGDERTYDYAIALRAVNTIDFMTAESAQIPYEVLNKVMSRIINEVRGVNRVMYDLTSKPPGTIEF
;
A
#
# COMPACT_ATOMS: atom_id res chain seq x y z
N MET A 1 -22.90 13.29 3.53
CA MET A 1 -22.82 14.16 2.31
C MET A 1 -22.31 13.32 1.14
N LYS A 2 -22.72 13.61 -0.10
CA LYS A 2 -22.19 12.90 -1.27
C LYS A 2 -20.73 13.39 -1.45
N LYS A 3 -19.75 12.51 -1.28
CA LYS A 3 -18.31 12.83 -1.42
C LYS A 3 -18.02 13.36 -2.83
N GLU A 4 -17.15 14.35 -2.95
CA GLU A 4 -16.64 14.77 -4.25
C GLU A 4 -15.77 13.64 -4.82
N LEU A 5 -16.11 13.16 -6.01
CA LEU A 5 -15.47 12.00 -6.63
C LEU A 5 -14.64 12.41 -7.84
N VAL A 6 -13.40 11.98 -7.89
CA VAL A 6 -12.59 11.94 -9.13
C VAL A 6 -12.41 10.47 -9.52
N ILE A 7 -12.62 10.15 -10.79
CA ILE A 7 -12.45 8.79 -11.33
C ILE A 7 -11.12 8.70 -12.04
N VAL A 8 -10.41 7.61 -11.80
CA VAL A 8 -9.23 7.20 -12.56
C VAL A 8 -9.62 6.02 -13.44
N LEU A 9 -9.52 6.18 -14.77
CA LEU A 9 -9.71 5.10 -15.73
C LEU A 9 -8.36 4.45 -16.04
N ASP A 10 -8.25 3.17 -15.71
CA ASP A 10 -7.05 2.36 -15.85
C ASP A 10 -6.97 1.74 -17.24
N PHE A 11 -5.93 2.10 -17.99
CA PHE A 11 -5.60 1.56 -19.30
C PHE A 11 -4.48 0.49 -19.27
N GLY A 12 -4.20 -0.07 -18.10
CA GLY A 12 -3.19 -1.12 -17.90
C GLY A 12 -1.79 -0.57 -17.58
N GLY A 13 -1.69 0.69 -17.20
CA GLY A 13 -0.42 1.31 -16.78
C GLY A 13 0.01 0.86 -15.38
N GLN A 14 1.31 0.96 -15.10
CA GLN A 14 1.89 0.58 -13.80
C GLN A 14 1.54 1.54 -12.65
N TYR A 15 1.14 2.78 -12.95
CA TYR A 15 1.02 3.86 -11.97
C TYR A 15 -0.44 4.24 -11.63
N ASN A 16 -1.43 3.41 -11.98
CA ASN A 16 -2.86 3.71 -11.74
C ASN A 16 -3.17 3.98 -10.26
N GLN A 17 -2.68 3.13 -9.34
CA GLN A 17 -2.85 3.31 -7.90
C GLN A 17 -2.11 4.56 -7.40
N LEU A 18 -0.96 4.87 -7.98
CA LEU A 18 -0.20 6.06 -7.61
C LEU A 18 -0.93 7.34 -8.03
N VAL A 19 -1.55 7.38 -9.23
CA VAL A 19 -2.40 8.49 -9.66
C VAL A 19 -3.56 8.69 -8.67
N ALA A 20 -4.29 7.63 -8.32
CA ALA A 20 -5.38 7.71 -7.36
C ALA A 20 -4.92 8.22 -5.98
N ARG A 21 -3.77 7.74 -5.51
CA ARG A 21 -3.16 8.18 -4.25
C ARG A 21 -2.82 9.68 -4.28
N ARG A 22 -2.28 10.21 -5.41
CA ARG A 22 -2.02 11.64 -5.56
C ARG A 22 -3.28 12.49 -5.52
N VAL A 23 -4.40 12.00 -6.09
CA VAL A 23 -5.70 12.65 -5.96
C VAL A 23 -6.15 12.69 -4.49
N ARG A 24 -5.99 11.59 -3.75
CA ARG A 24 -6.31 11.50 -2.31
C ARG A 24 -5.46 12.45 -1.46
N GLU A 25 -4.20 12.67 -1.82
CA GLU A 25 -3.33 13.66 -1.19
C GLU A 25 -3.84 15.10 -1.36
N CYS A 26 -4.68 15.36 -2.38
CA CYS A 26 -5.40 16.63 -2.52
C CYS A 26 -6.67 16.74 -1.64
N ASN A 27 -6.90 15.79 -0.74
CA ASN A 27 -8.11 15.64 0.08
C ASN A 27 -9.39 15.45 -0.75
N VAL A 28 -9.30 14.71 -1.85
CA VAL A 28 -10.45 14.41 -2.72
C VAL A 28 -10.59 12.90 -2.87
N TYR A 29 -11.81 12.40 -2.72
CA TYR A 29 -12.09 10.97 -2.86
C TYR A 29 -11.90 10.53 -4.31
N CYS A 30 -11.25 9.38 -4.50
CA CYS A 30 -10.91 8.87 -5.81
C CYS A 30 -11.13 7.36 -5.89
N GLU A 31 -11.67 6.89 -7.00
CA GLU A 31 -11.82 5.47 -7.30
C GLU A 31 -11.20 5.13 -8.65
N ILE A 32 -10.66 3.90 -8.75
CA ILE A 32 -10.08 3.36 -9.98
C ILE A 32 -11.08 2.43 -10.64
N TYR A 33 -11.32 2.65 -11.92
CA TYR A 33 -12.16 1.81 -12.77
C TYR A 33 -11.41 1.36 -14.01
N SER A 34 -11.73 0.17 -14.51
CA SER A 34 -11.22 -0.29 -15.80
C SER A 34 -11.69 0.62 -16.95
N TYR A 35 -10.86 0.80 -17.98
CA TYR A 35 -11.26 1.46 -19.23
C TYR A 35 -12.49 0.82 -19.91
N LYS A 36 -12.87 -0.41 -19.52
CA LYS A 36 -14.07 -1.10 -20.00
C LYS A 36 -15.35 -0.68 -19.29
N THR A 37 -15.27 0.21 -18.30
CA THR A 37 -16.43 0.68 -17.55
C THR A 37 -17.39 1.43 -18.47
N ASP A 38 -18.66 1.08 -18.40
CA ASP A 38 -19.69 1.68 -19.22
C ASP A 38 -19.85 3.19 -18.97
N LEU A 39 -20.06 3.94 -20.03
CA LEU A 39 -20.19 5.40 -19.97
C LEU A 39 -21.37 5.86 -19.11
N GLU A 40 -22.50 5.13 -19.17
CA GLU A 40 -23.68 5.45 -18.36
C GLU A 40 -23.42 5.24 -16.88
N LYS A 41 -22.58 4.26 -16.53
CA LYS A 41 -22.12 4.07 -15.14
C LYS A 41 -21.29 5.27 -14.69
N ILE A 42 -20.35 5.75 -15.52
CA ILE A 42 -19.54 6.94 -15.22
C ILE A 42 -20.45 8.17 -15.03
N LYS A 43 -21.42 8.38 -15.90
CA LYS A 43 -22.40 9.47 -15.78
C LYS A 43 -23.21 9.38 -14.48
N ALA A 44 -23.67 8.19 -14.11
CA ALA A 44 -24.46 7.96 -12.91
C ALA A 44 -23.67 8.27 -11.62
N MET A 45 -22.35 8.05 -11.62
CA MET A 45 -21.48 8.42 -10.50
C MET A 45 -21.28 9.92 -10.36
N ASN A 46 -21.53 10.69 -11.43
CA ASN A 46 -21.41 12.15 -11.47
C ASN A 46 -20.07 12.67 -10.90
N PRO A 47 -18.93 12.23 -11.46
CA PRO A 47 -17.62 12.65 -10.95
C PRO A 47 -17.35 14.13 -11.24
N LYS A 48 -16.52 14.74 -10.40
CA LYS A 48 -16.01 16.11 -10.59
C LYS A 48 -14.89 16.19 -11.63
N GLY A 49 -14.19 15.08 -11.88
CA GLY A 49 -13.12 14.98 -12.85
C GLY A 49 -12.80 13.53 -13.19
N ILE A 50 -12.18 13.33 -14.33
CA ILE A 50 -11.75 12.02 -14.83
C ILE A 50 -10.27 12.09 -15.19
N ILE A 51 -9.48 11.12 -14.76
CA ILE A 51 -8.06 10.98 -15.13
C ILE A 51 -7.88 9.68 -15.91
N LEU A 52 -7.31 9.75 -17.10
CA LEU A 52 -6.95 8.59 -17.93
C LEU A 52 -5.48 8.27 -17.66
N THR A 53 -5.18 7.04 -17.26
CA THR A 53 -3.82 6.62 -16.92
C THR A 53 -2.93 6.34 -18.13
N GLY A 54 -1.67 6.07 -17.90
CA GLY A 54 -0.77 5.45 -18.86
C GLY A 54 -1.21 4.03 -19.24
N GLY A 55 -0.60 3.47 -20.26
CA GLY A 55 -0.83 2.12 -20.75
C GLY A 55 0.36 1.59 -21.54
N PRO A 56 0.48 0.26 -21.72
CA PRO A 56 1.66 -0.35 -22.37
C PRO A 56 1.61 -0.35 -23.89
N ASN A 57 0.49 0.03 -24.51
CA ASN A 57 0.23 -0.09 -25.95
C ASN A 57 0.36 1.23 -26.70
N SER A 58 0.41 1.17 -28.02
CA SER A 58 0.21 2.33 -28.89
C SER A 58 -1.28 2.56 -29.15
N CYS A 59 -1.80 3.76 -28.90
CA CYS A 59 -3.24 4.05 -28.93
C CYS A 59 -3.91 3.91 -30.30
N TYR A 60 -3.13 3.83 -31.36
CA TYR A 60 -3.60 3.63 -32.75
C TYR A 60 -3.60 2.16 -33.20
N GLU A 61 -3.15 1.23 -32.37
CA GLU A 61 -3.22 -0.21 -32.69
C GLU A 61 -4.64 -0.76 -32.45
N PRO A 62 -5.13 -1.68 -33.32
CA PRO A 62 -6.51 -2.13 -33.30
C PRO A 62 -6.96 -2.78 -31.98
N ASP A 63 -6.05 -3.48 -31.29
CA ASP A 63 -6.34 -4.22 -30.06
C ASP A 63 -5.99 -3.41 -28.78
N SER A 64 -5.64 -2.14 -28.95
CA SER A 64 -5.26 -1.29 -27.82
C SER A 64 -6.48 -0.86 -27.00
N PRO A 65 -6.33 -0.72 -25.68
CA PRO A 65 -7.36 -0.16 -24.83
C PRO A 65 -7.84 1.19 -25.34
N THR A 66 -9.13 1.34 -25.55
CA THR A 66 -9.72 2.59 -26.07
C THR A 66 -10.95 2.99 -25.28
N TYR A 67 -11.38 4.23 -25.49
CA TYR A 67 -12.65 4.75 -24.98
C TYR A 67 -13.34 5.61 -26.02
N SER A 68 -14.65 5.73 -25.92
CA SER A 68 -15.44 6.46 -26.91
C SER A 68 -15.29 7.98 -26.78
N LYS A 69 -15.50 8.71 -27.88
CA LYS A 69 -15.42 10.16 -27.95
C LYS A 69 -16.38 10.86 -27.00
N GLU A 70 -17.51 10.25 -26.74
CA GLU A 70 -18.57 10.76 -25.85
C GLU A 70 -18.07 11.02 -24.43
N LEU A 71 -17.03 10.32 -23.97
CA LEU A 71 -16.39 10.60 -22.68
C LEU A 71 -15.91 12.05 -22.57
N PHE A 72 -15.31 12.57 -23.64
CA PHE A 72 -14.76 13.93 -23.71
C PHE A 72 -15.83 14.99 -23.98
N GLU A 73 -17.06 14.58 -24.24
CA GLU A 73 -18.24 15.44 -24.49
C GLU A 73 -19.17 15.53 -23.28
N LEU A 74 -18.85 14.85 -22.16
CA LEU A 74 -19.66 14.86 -20.94
C LEU A 74 -19.72 16.21 -20.21
N GLY A 75 -18.84 17.16 -20.56
CA GLY A 75 -18.69 18.42 -19.82
C GLY A 75 -18.01 18.25 -18.44
N ILE A 76 -17.43 17.08 -18.18
CA ILE A 76 -16.64 16.80 -16.99
C ILE A 76 -15.17 17.02 -17.35
N PRO A 77 -14.36 17.71 -16.54
CA PRO A 77 -12.95 17.86 -16.77
C PRO A 77 -12.21 16.51 -16.92
N VAL A 78 -11.37 16.39 -17.94
CA VAL A 78 -10.58 15.17 -18.20
C VAL A 78 -9.10 15.51 -18.30
N LEU A 79 -8.26 14.75 -17.58
CA LEU A 79 -6.81 14.78 -17.67
C LEU A 79 -6.31 13.45 -18.23
N GLY A 80 -5.65 13.46 -19.38
CA GLY A 80 -4.94 12.31 -19.92
C GLY A 80 -3.48 12.33 -19.53
N LEU A 81 -2.97 11.20 -19.03
CA LEU A 81 -1.56 11.00 -18.65
C LEU A 81 -0.91 9.97 -19.59
N CYS A 82 0.20 10.31 -20.22
CA CYS A 82 0.97 9.45 -21.11
C CYS A 82 0.08 8.80 -22.19
N TYR A 83 -0.22 7.50 -22.09
CA TYR A 83 -1.17 6.82 -22.98
C TYR A 83 -2.54 7.51 -23.03
N GLY A 84 -3.08 7.92 -21.89
CA GLY A 84 -4.37 8.63 -21.81
C GLY A 84 -4.37 9.96 -22.53
N ALA A 85 -3.23 10.68 -22.56
CA ALA A 85 -3.05 11.89 -23.35
C ALA A 85 -3.05 11.59 -24.85
N GLN A 86 -2.31 10.58 -25.26
CA GLN A 86 -2.25 10.12 -26.66
C GLN A 86 -3.62 9.63 -27.15
N LEU A 87 -4.33 8.83 -26.34
CA LEU A 87 -5.67 8.37 -26.65
C LEU A 87 -6.65 9.52 -26.83
N MET A 88 -6.62 10.52 -25.94
CA MET A 88 -7.46 11.73 -26.06
C MET A 88 -7.20 12.44 -27.40
N MET A 89 -5.95 12.65 -27.76
CA MET A 89 -5.60 13.28 -29.04
C MET A 89 -6.06 12.45 -30.23
N HIS A 90 -5.80 11.14 -30.22
CA HIS A 90 -6.17 10.23 -31.28
C HIS A 90 -7.69 10.21 -31.52
N VAL A 91 -8.49 10.07 -30.46
CA VAL A 91 -9.95 10.00 -30.52
C VAL A 91 -10.58 11.33 -30.97
N LEU A 92 -9.97 12.47 -30.61
CA LEU A 92 -10.47 13.80 -30.93
C LEU A 92 -9.95 14.36 -32.27
N GLY A 93 -9.20 13.58 -33.04
CA GLY A 93 -8.77 13.93 -34.40
C GLY A 93 -7.39 14.57 -34.49
N GLY A 94 -6.59 14.45 -33.45
CA GLY A 94 -5.15 14.70 -33.47
C GLY A 94 -4.38 13.51 -34.07
N LYS A 95 -3.05 13.56 -34.01
CA LYS A 95 -2.16 12.54 -34.57
C LYS A 95 -1.12 12.12 -33.55
N VAL A 96 -0.97 10.81 -33.39
CA VAL A 96 0.05 10.17 -32.55
C VAL A 96 0.92 9.30 -33.44
N GLU A 97 2.22 9.44 -33.31
CA GLU A 97 3.20 8.75 -34.16
C GLU A 97 4.32 8.17 -33.30
N LYS A 98 4.98 7.15 -33.86
CA LYS A 98 6.16 6.56 -33.23
C LYS A 98 7.32 7.56 -33.25
N ALA A 99 7.96 7.72 -32.11
CA ALA A 99 9.10 8.63 -32.00
C ALA A 99 10.37 8.03 -32.62
N ASP A 100 11.15 8.86 -33.34
CA ASP A 100 12.49 8.49 -33.81
C ASP A 100 13.46 8.35 -32.61
N HIS A 101 13.28 9.19 -31.59
CA HIS A 101 14.04 9.17 -30.33
C HIS A 101 13.09 8.93 -29.17
N ARG A 102 13.35 7.87 -28.43
CA ARG A 102 12.59 7.53 -27.22
C ARG A 102 12.98 8.45 -26.08
N GLU A 103 12.04 8.86 -25.24
CA GLU A 103 12.33 9.58 -24.02
C GLU A 103 12.04 8.70 -22.80
N TYR A 104 13.09 8.40 -22.06
CA TYR A 104 13.03 7.64 -20.80
C TYR A 104 13.84 8.34 -19.72
N GLY A 105 13.23 8.51 -18.55
CA GLY A 105 13.90 9.06 -17.39
C GLY A 105 13.60 10.53 -17.16
N LYS A 106 14.50 11.18 -16.41
CA LYS A 106 14.38 12.60 -16.06
C LYS A 106 14.68 13.47 -17.26
N THR A 107 13.70 14.26 -17.67
CA THR A 107 13.78 15.15 -18.83
C THR A 107 13.37 16.56 -18.43
N GLU A 108 14.08 17.58 -18.90
CA GLU A 108 13.69 18.97 -18.72
C GLU A 108 12.51 19.29 -19.65
N VAL A 109 11.42 19.79 -19.06
CA VAL A 109 10.22 20.25 -19.75
C VAL A 109 10.17 21.78 -19.67
N LEU A 110 9.94 22.41 -20.81
CA LEU A 110 9.75 23.85 -20.95
C LEU A 110 8.26 24.15 -21.00
N VAL A 111 7.78 24.97 -20.08
CA VAL A 111 6.38 25.41 -20.02
C VAL A 111 6.20 26.64 -20.93
N ASP A 112 5.49 26.47 -22.05
CA ASP A 112 5.24 27.53 -23.03
C ASP A 112 4.06 28.43 -22.62
N LYS A 113 3.07 27.86 -21.92
CA LYS A 113 1.87 28.57 -21.50
C LYS A 113 1.74 28.56 -19.98
N THR A 114 2.40 29.48 -19.31
CA THR A 114 2.36 29.64 -17.85
C THR A 114 0.98 30.04 -17.31
N SER A 115 0.08 30.54 -18.17
CA SER A 115 -1.31 30.87 -17.84
C SER A 115 -2.23 29.64 -17.81
N SER A 116 -1.76 28.46 -18.23
CA SER A 116 -2.50 27.20 -18.09
C SER A 116 -2.76 26.89 -16.60
N LYS A 117 -3.99 26.54 -16.27
CA LYS A 117 -4.35 26.20 -14.89
C LYS A 117 -3.53 25.05 -14.32
N ILE A 118 -3.14 24.09 -15.15
CA ILE A 118 -2.29 22.96 -14.74
C ILE A 118 -0.92 23.44 -14.25
N PHE A 119 -0.37 24.47 -14.86
CA PHE A 119 0.94 25.01 -14.56
C PHE A 119 0.95 26.20 -13.60
N GLU A 120 -0.19 26.51 -12.96
CA GLU A 120 -0.24 27.58 -11.97
C GLU A 120 0.78 27.35 -10.85
N GLY A 121 1.73 28.28 -10.69
CA GLY A 121 2.82 28.22 -9.72
C GLY A 121 3.87 27.13 -10.00
N VAL A 122 3.88 26.51 -11.19
CA VAL A 122 4.93 25.61 -11.66
C VAL A 122 6.02 26.45 -12.35
N SER A 123 7.27 26.03 -12.20
CA SER A 123 8.43 26.69 -12.83
C SER A 123 8.38 26.58 -14.37
N GLU A 124 8.81 27.63 -15.07
CA GLU A 124 8.89 27.60 -16.54
C GLU A 124 9.79 26.48 -17.08
N LYS A 125 10.77 26.05 -16.28
CA LYS A 125 11.62 24.88 -16.53
C LYS A 125 11.49 23.93 -15.35
N THR A 126 11.09 22.72 -15.61
CA THR A 126 10.90 21.70 -14.57
C THR A 126 11.36 20.33 -15.05
N ILE A 127 11.81 19.48 -14.11
CA ILE A 127 12.21 18.11 -14.43
C ILE A 127 11.00 17.20 -14.29
N CYS A 128 10.70 16.46 -15.36
CA CYS A 128 9.61 15.50 -15.42
C CYS A 128 10.13 14.11 -15.77
N TRP A 129 9.36 13.09 -15.41
CA TRP A 129 9.63 11.70 -15.76
C TRP A 129 8.94 11.35 -17.07
N MET A 130 9.74 11.10 -18.11
CA MET A 130 9.27 10.59 -19.38
C MET A 130 9.38 9.06 -19.45
N SER A 131 8.40 8.41 -20.08
CA SER A 131 8.40 6.96 -20.31
C SER A 131 7.49 6.64 -21.49
N HIS A 132 7.91 6.97 -22.73
CA HIS A 132 7.08 6.78 -23.91
C HIS A 132 7.88 6.43 -25.17
N PHE A 133 7.24 5.70 -26.08
CA PHE A 133 7.71 5.34 -27.42
C PHE A 133 7.04 6.19 -28.50
N ASP A 134 5.78 6.57 -28.26
CA ASP A 134 4.96 7.35 -29.15
C ASP A 134 4.83 8.77 -28.61
N TYR A 135 4.58 9.73 -29.51
CA TYR A 135 4.38 11.13 -29.15
C TYR A 135 3.22 11.74 -29.93
N ILE A 136 2.66 12.81 -29.41
CA ILE A 136 1.62 13.58 -30.06
C ILE A 136 2.30 14.49 -31.09
N SER A 137 2.19 14.12 -32.38
CA SER A 137 2.78 14.90 -33.48
C SER A 137 1.87 16.04 -33.95
N GLN A 138 0.56 15.92 -33.73
CA GLN A 138 -0.42 16.96 -34.01
C GLN A 138 -1.53 16.93 -32.94
N VAL A 139 -1.75 18.05 -32.29
CA VAL A 139 -2.85 18.20 -31.33
C VAL A 139 -4.22 18.18 -32.03
N ALA A 140 -5.23 17.72 -31.32
CA ALA A 140 -6.60 17.69 -31.81
C ALA A 140 -7.15 19.13 -32.02
N PRO A 141 -8.17 19.31 -32.89
CA PRO A 141 -8.78 20.60 -33.11
C PRO A 141 -9.25 21.27 -31.80
N GLY A 142 -8.87 22.54 -31.61
CA GLY A 142 -9.21 23.32 -30.43
C GLY A 142 -8.27 23.11 -29.23
N PHE A 143 -7.21 22.32 -29.38
CA PHE A 143 -6.15 22.21 -28.37
C PHE A 143 -5.00 23.14 -28.68
N GLU A 144 -4.36 23.62 -27.62
CA GLU A 144 -3.12 24.39 -27.66
C GLU A 144 -2.01 23.62 -26.94
N ILE A 145 -0.79 23.63 -27.47
CA ILE A 145 0.39 23.08 -26.79
C ILE A 145 0.75 24.00 -25.64
N THR A 146 1.02 23.43 -24.48
CA THR A 146 1.31 24.16 -23.23
C THR A 146 2.72 23.90 -22.69
N SER A 147 3.39 22.83 -23.16
CA SER A 147 4.80 22.56 -22.85
C SER A 147 5.42 21.64 -23.90
N HIS A 148 6.76 21.66 -23.97
CA HIS A 148 7.55 20.81 -24.87
C HIS A 148 8.86 20.38 -24.22
N THR A 149 9.55 19.40 -24.85
CA THR A 149 10.95 19.07 -24.63
C THR A 149 11.71 19.19 -25.93
N ASP A 150 13.04 19.02 -25.92
CA ASP A 150 13.85 19.02 -27.14
C ASP A 150 13.40 17.95 -28.16
N ASN A 151 12.86 16.81 -27.70
CA ASN A 151 12.46 15.69 -28.56
C ASN A 151 10.95 15.44 -28.62
N CYS A 152 10.16 16.06 -27.74
CA CYS A 152 8.70 15.93 -27.68
C CYS A 152 8.05 17.30 -27.87
N PRO A 153 7.56 17.62 -29.09
CA PRO A 153 6.97 18.92 -29.40
C PRO A 153 5.71 19.23 -28.60
N CYS A 154 5.01 18.20 -28.13
CA CYS A 154 3.82 18.31 -27.31
C CYS A 154 4.00 17.46 -26.05
N ALA A 155 4.72 18.00 -25.06
CA ALA A 155 4.81 17.38 -23.74
C ALA A 155 3.53 17.59 -22.92
N SER A 156 2.78 18.66 -23.22
CA SER A 156 1.41 18.85 -22.74
C SER A 156 0.61 19.74 -23.66
N SER A 157 -0.72 19.60 -23.59
CA SER A 157 -1.66 20.44 -24.33
C SER A 157 -3.00 20.54 -23.60
N GLU A 158 -3.80 21.56 -23.93
CA GLU A 158 -5.10 21.77 -23.32
C GLU A 158 -6.15 22.29 -24.30
N ASN A 159 -7.40 21.94 -24.03
CA ASN A 159 -8.58 22.66 -24.48
C ASN A 159 -9.31 23.17 -23.24
N ALA A 160 -8.94 24.37 -22.77
CA ALA A 160 -9.40 24.92 -21.52
C ALA A 160 -10.92 25.19 -21.51
N GLU A 161 -11.52 25.51 -22.66
CA GLU A 161 -12.98 25.73 -22.77
C GLU A 161 -13.76 24.46 -22.49
N LYS A 162 -13.23 23.30 -22.91
CA LYS A 162 -13.86 21.98 -22.67
C LYS A 162 -13.38 21.31 -21.39
N GLY A 163 -12.42 21.90 -20.68
CA GLY A 163 -11.81 21.28 -19.50
C GLY A 163 -10.98 20.03 -19.80
N LEU A 164 -10.37 19.95 -21.00
CA LEU A 164 -9.58 18.79 -21.44
C LEU A 164 -8.09 19.12 -21.38
N TYR A 165 -7.32 18.28 -20.71
CA TYR A 165 -5.88 18.44 -20.49
C TYR A 165 -5.13 17.15 -20.81
N ALA A 166 -4.01 17.26 -21.47
CA ALA A 166 -3.18 16.12 -21.86
C ALA A 166 -1.73 16.36 -21.44
N ILE A 167 -1.13 15.40 -20.75
CA ILE A 167 0.25 15.42 -20.27
C ILE A 167 0.95 14.14 -20.71
N GLN A 168 2.06 14.25 -21.46
CA GLN A 168 2.82 13.09 -21.95
C GLN A 168 3.68 12.44 -20.86
N PHE A 169 4.18 13.21 -19.92
CA PHE A 169 4.98 12.73 -18.80
C PHE A 169 4.12 12.24 -17.64
N HIS A 170 4.77 11.71 -16.60
CA HIS A 170 4.14 11.16 -15.41
C HIS A 170 4.23 12.12 -14.22
N PRO A 171 3.21 12.95 -13.95
CA PRO A 171 3.21 13.87 -12.81
C PRO A 171 3.02 13.14 -11.46
N GLU A 172 2.53 11.91 -11.47
CA GLU A 172 2.27 11.09 -10.28
C GLU A 172 3.53 10.56 -9.62
N VAL A 173 4.65 10.41 -10.37
CA VAL A 173 5.88 9.84 -9.82
C VAL A 173 6.77 10.89 -9.15
N LEU A 174 7.56 10.48 -8.15
CA LEU A 174 8.43 11.39 -7.39
C LEU A 174 9.54 12.06 -8.23
N HIS A 175 9.89 11.46 -9.37
CA HIS A 175 10.90 11.99 -10.26
C HIS A 175 10.45 13.24 -11.04
N THR A 176 9.12 13.48 -11.12
CA THR A 176 8.56 14.74 -11.61
C THR A 176 8.49 15.72 -10.45
N GLN A 177 9.39 16.70 -10.45
CA GLN A 177 9.64 17.58 -9.30
C GLN A 177 8.41 18.35 -8.82
N GLU A 178 7.59 18.86 -9.74
CA GLU A 178 6.37 19.64 -9.41
C GLU A 178 5.08 18.91 -9.79
N GLY A 179 5.14 17.59 -10.00
CA GLY A 179 4.00 16.78 -10.45
C GLY A 179 2.81 16.82 -9.50
N SER A 180 3.05 16.79 -8.18
CA SER A 180 1.99 16.90 -7.18
C SER A 180 1.25 18.24 -7.27
N LYS A 181 1.95 19.34 -7.61
CA LYS A 181 1.33 20.65 -7.82
C LYS A 181 0.46 20.66 -9.08
N MET A 182 0.92 20.04 -10.18
CA MET A 182 0.14 19.91 -11.41
C MET A 182 -1.14 19.12 -11.20
N LEU A 183 -1.08 18.01 -10.47
CA LEU A 183 -2.26 17.20 -10.11
C LEU A 183 -3.19 17.96 -9.16
N TYR A 184 -2.65 18.66 -8.17
CA TYR A 184 -3.42 19.54 -7.29
C TYR A 184 -4.17 20.62 -8.11
N ASN A 185 -3.49 21.27 -9.06
CA ASN A 185 -4.08 22.27 -9.92
C ASN A 185 -5.22 21.71 -10.78
N PHE A 186 -5.08 20.47 -11.28
CA PHE A 186 -6.18 19.81 -11.98
C PHE A 186 -7.35 19.53 -11.04
N VAL A 187 -7.11 18.85 -9.93
CA VAL A 187 -8.16 18.38 -9.01
C VAL A 187 -8.87 19.54 -8.32
N ARG A 188 -8.12 20.54 -7.83
CA ARG A 188 -8.66 21.66 -7.07
C ARG A 188 -9.01 22.87 -7.97
N GLY A 189 -8.14 23.17 -8.93
CA GLY A 189 -8.28 24.35 -9.78
C GLY A 189 -9.21 24.14 -10.96
N VAL A 190 -9.07 23.01 -11.68
CA VAL A 190 -9.89 22.70 -12.87
C VAL A 190 -11.19 22.01 -12.50
N CYS A 191 -11.14 20.93 -11.71
CA CYS A 191 -12.34 20.19 -11.28
C CYS A 191 -13.15 20.92 -10.21
N GLY A 192 -12.58 21.93 -9.55
CA GLY A 192 -13.24 22.73 -8.52
C GLY A 192 -13.59 21.96 -7.26
N CYS A 193 -12.83 20.89 -6.95
CA CYS A 193 -13.05 20.13 -5.72
C CYS A 193 -12.67 20.97 -4.49
N CYS A 194 -13.49 20.95 -3.42
CA CYS A 194 -13.24 21.70 -2.19
C CYS A 194 -12.36 20.96 -1.18
N GLY A 195 -12.13 19.63 -1.36
CA GLY A 195 -11.30 18.81 -0.49
C GLY A 195 -12.01 18.37 0.78
N ASP A 196 -13.12 17.70 0.61
CA ASP A 196 -13.97 17.16 1.68
C ASP A 196 -13.54 15.78 2.19
N TRP A 197 -12.60 15.13 1.51
CA TRP A 197 -12.05 13.85 1.94
C TRP A 197 -11.00 14.02 3.03
N ARG A 198 -11.45 13.99 4.29
CA ARG A 198 -10.63 14.18 5.49
C ARG A 198 -10.82 13.02 6.45
N MET A 199 -9.76 12.61 7.13
CA MET A 199 -9.79 11.42 7.99
C MET A 199 -10.61 11.62 9.26
N ASP A 200 -10.69 12.83 9.82
CA ASP A 200 -11.60 13.16 10.90
C ASP A 200 -13.06 12.88 10.52
N ASN A 201 -13.52 13.43 9.40
CA ASN A 201 -14.87 13.20 8.87
C ASN A 201 -15.09 11.70 8.54
N PHE A 202 -14.10 11.04 7.93
CA PHE A 202 -14.19 9.61 7.61
C PHE A 202 -14.44 8.78 8.88
N VAL A 203 -13.65 9.01 9.94
CA VAL A 203 -13.78 8.29 11.21
C VAL A 203 -15.16 8.46 11.81
N GLU A 204 -15.70 9.69 11.86
CA GLU A 204 -17.03 9.96 12.38
C GLU A 204 -18.14 9.29 11.58
N GLU A 205 -18.07 9.37 10.23
CA GLU A 205 -19.03 8.72 9.34
C GLU A 205 -19.00 7.20 9.46
N GLN A 206 -17.80 6.60 9.56
CA GLN A 206 -17.65 5.15 9.71
C GLN A 206 -18.18 4.67 11.07
N ILE A 207 -17.91 5.37 12.16
CA ILE A 207 -18.45 5.03 13.48
C ILE A 207 -19.98 4.99 13.42
N LYS A 208 -20.59 6.01 12.79
CA LYS A 208 -22.05 6.05 12.63
C LYS A 208 -22.57 4.91 11.78
N ALA A 209 -21.96 4.66 10.62
CA ALA A 209 -22.37 3.59 9.70
C ALA A 209 -22.24 2.20 10.33
N ILE A 210 -21.17 1.95 11.09
CA ILE A 210 -20.97 0.69 11.82
C ILE A 210 -22.05 0.50 12.89
N ARG A 211 -22.38 1.54 13.67
CA ARG A 211 -23.46 1.46 14.68
C ARG A 211 -24.80 1.11 14.07
N GLU A 212 -25.15 1.78 12.97
CA GLU A 212 -26.41 1.54 12.25
C GLU A 212 -26.46 0.12 11.68
N LYS A 213 -25.33 -0.37 11.12
CA LYS A 213 -25.23 -1.71 10.51
C LYS A 213 -25.27 -2.82 11.55
N VAL A 214 -24.56 -2.68 12.63
CA VAL A 214 -24.40 -3.72 13.66
C VAL A 214 -25.64 -3.79 14.57
N GLY A 215 -26.25 -2.67 14.94
CA GLY A 215 -27.35 -2.64 15.89
C GLY A 215 -26.96 -3.34 17.20
N ASP A 216 -27.74 -4.35 17.60
CA ASP A 216 -27.48 -5.17 18.80
C ASP A 216 -26.64 -6.43 18.51
N GLY A 217 -26.09 -6.56 17.30
CA GLY A 217 -25.32 -7.73 16.86
C GLY A 217 -23.97 -7.86 17.53
N LYS A 218 -23.42 -9.07 17.48
CA LYS A 218 -22.06 -9.38 17.96
C LYS A 218 -21.07 -9.42 16.80
N VAL A 219 -19.90 -8.85 17.04
CA VAL A 219 -18.85 -8.68 16.02
C VAL A 219 -17.57 -9.40 16.47
N LEU A 220 -16.98 -10.18 15.58
CA LEU A 220 -15.71 -10.86 15.76
C LEU A 220 -14.64 -10.25 14.87
N CYS A 221 -13.48 -9.97 15.44
CA CYS A 221 -12.32 -9.42 14.74
C CYS A 221 -11.08 -10.29 14.98
N ALA A 222 -10.42 -10.69 13.91
CA ALA A 222 -9.09 -11.27 13.99
C ALA A 222 -8.06 -10.13 14.10
N LEU A 223 -7.44 -9.99 15.28
CA LEU A 223 -6.44 -8.97 15.53
C LEU A 223 -5.05 -9.56 15.28
N SER A 224 -4.37 -9.12 14.22
CA SER A 224 -3.04 -9.62 13.86
C SER A 224 -1.89 -8.84 14.52
N GLY A 225 -2.19 -7.73 15.22
CA GLY A 225 -1.18 -6.79 15.72
C GLY A 225 -0.63 -5.84 14.63
N GLY A 226 -1.02 -6.03 13.36
CA GLY A 226 -0.71 -5.10 12.27
C GLY A 226 -1.53 -3.80 12.36
N VAL A 227 -1.06 -2.76 11.64
CA VAL A 227 -1.70 -1.42 11.66
C VAL A 227 -3.17 -1.49 11.25
N ASP A 228 -3.50 -2.22 10.17
CA ASP A 228 -4.86 -2.24 9.61
C ASP A 228 -5.85 -2.89 10.57
N SER A 229 -5.52 -4.07 11.11
CA SER A 229 -6.35 -4.75 12.09
C SER A 229 -6.50 -3.94 13.38
N SER A 230 -5.45 -3.23 13.80
CA SER A 230 -5.49 -2.36 14.99
C SER A 230 -6.41 -1.15 14.76
N VAL A 231 -6.31 -0.48 13.61
CA VAL A 231 -7.18 0.67 13.28
C VAL A 231 -8.63 0.21 13.14
N ALA A 232 -8.89 -0.93 12.48
CA ALA A 232 -10.22 -1.52 12.39
C ALA A 232 -10.80 -1.84 13.77
N ALA A 233 -10.04 -2.48 14.65
CA ALA A 233 -10.47 -2.82 16.01
C ALA A 233 -10.81 -1.58 16.85
N VAL A 234 -9.98 -0.53 16.81
CA VAL A 234 -10.25 0.71 17.56
C VAL A 234 -11.48 1.44 17.02
N LEU A 235 -11.63 1.49 15.69
CA LEU A 235 -12.79 2.11 15.05
C LEU A 235 -14.09 1.41 15.48
N LEU A 236 -14.10 0.07 15.48
CA LEU A 236 -15.24 -0.71 15.94
C LEU A 236 -15.46 -0.56 17.46
N SER A 237 -14.41 -0.59 18.27
CA SER A 237 -14.51 -0.34 19.71
C SER A 237 -15.23 0.97 20.02
N LYS A 238 -14.85 2.05 19.32
CA LYS A 238 -15.54 3.36 19.46
C LYS A 238 -16.99 3.37 18.94
N ALA A 239 -17.29 2.49 17.98
CA ALA A 239 -18.64 2.37 17.44
C ALA A 239 -19.58 1.56 18.33
N ILE A 240 -19.16 0.39 18.78
CA ILE A 240 -20.01 -0.66 19.36
C ILE A 240 -19.53 -1.22 20.71
N GLY A 241 -18.36 -0.77 21.21
CA GLY A 241 -17.84 -1.16 22.54
C GLY A 241 -17.76 -2.68 22.73
N ASN A 242 -18.28 -3.17 23.81
CA ASN A 242 -18.24 -4.59 24.22
C ASN A 242 -19.01 -5.57 23.31
N GLN A 243 -19.69 -5.12 22.27
CA GLN A 243 -20.23 -6.02 21.24
C GLN A 243 -19.11 -6.58 20.34
N LEU A 244 -17.91 -5.95 20.37
CA LEU A 244 -16.72 -6.39 19.66
C LEU A 244 -15.93 -7.39 20.51
N THR A 245 -15.60 -8.54 19.91
CA THR A 245 -14.60 -9.48 20.44
C THR A 245 -13.43 -9.57 19.48
N CYS A 246 -12.24 -9.27 19.98
CA CYS A 246 -10.98 -9.40 19.23
C CYS A 246 -10.24 -10.66 19.67
N VAL A 247 -9.89 -11.51 18.72
CA VAL A 247 -9.06 -12.69 18.93
C VAL A 247 -7.67 -12.44 18.39
N PHE A 248 -6.67 -12.47 19.25
CA PHE A 248 -5.26 -12.35 18.91
C PHE A 248 -4.58 -13.70 19.08
N VAL A 249 -4.03 -14.24 17.99
CA VAL A 249 -3.33 -15.53 17.99
C VAL A 249 -1.83 -15.29 18.14
N ASP A 250 -1.30 -15.63 19.31
CA ASP A 250 0.14 -15.65 19.55
C ASP A 250 0.72 -17.00 19.06
N HIS A 251 1.19 -16.96 17.82
CA HIS A 251 1.72 -18.14 17.12
C HIS A 251 3.23 -18.36 17.37
N GLY A 252 3.87 -17.58 18.25
CA GLY A 252 5.29 -17.72 18.58
C GLY A 252 6.26 -17.17 17.52
N LEU A 253 5.76 -16.73 16.36
CA LEU A 253 6.58 -16.15 15.26
C LEU A 253 6.47 -14.62 15.21
N LEU A 254 6.02 -14.01 16.30
CA LEU A 254 5.93 -12.56 16.46
C LEU A 254 7.30 -11.95 16.76
N ARG A 255 7.42 -10.64 16.56
CA ARG A 255 8.58 -9.87 17.05
C ARG A 255 8.71 -10.01 18.57
N LYS A 256 9.91 -9.71 19.08
CA LYS A 256 10.16 -9.67 20.52
C LYS A 256 9.14 -8.76 21.23
N ASN A 257 8.49 -9.28 22.25
CA ASN A 257 7.48 -8.62 23.10
C ASN A 257 6.20 -8.14 22.37
N GLU A 258 6.04 -8.42 21.07
CA GLU A 258 4.91 -7.91 20.29
C GLU A 258 3.55 -8.37 20.83
N GLY A 259 3.43 -9.60 21.29
CA GLY A 259 2.19 -10.13 21.91
C GLY A 259 1.81 -9.35 23.17
N ASP A 260 2.77 -9.02 24.01
CA ASP A 260 2.56 -8.27 25.25
C ASP A 260 2.23 -6.79 24.95
N GLU A 261 2.85 -6.20 23.92
CA GLU A 261 2.52 -4.85 23.45
C GLU A 261 1.07 -4.76 22.93
N VAL A 262 0.63 -5.77 22.17
CA VAL A 262 -0.76 -5.84 21.68
C VAL A 262 -1.73 -5.99 22.84
N GLU A 263 -1.45 -6.88 23.80
CA GLU A 263 -2.28 -7.07 24.98
C GLU A 263 -2.34 -5.83 25.89
N ALA A 264 -1.23 -5.09 26.04
CA ALA A 264 -1.20 -3.84 26.79
C ALA A 264 -2.13 -2.76 26.18
N VAL A 265 -2.36 -2.78 24.86
CA VAL A 265 -3.21 -1.81 24.17
C VAL A 265 -4.66 -2.28 24.08
N PHE A 266 -4.89 -3.54 23.75
CA PHE A 266 -6.23 -4.09 23.46
C PHE A 266 -6.79 -4.98 24.57
N GLY A 267 -5.98 -5.36 25.54
CA GLY A 267 -6.38 -6.18 26.68
C GLY A 267 -7.22 -5.42 27.72
N PRO A 268 -7.60 -6.08 28.81
CA PRO A 268 -8.46 -5.51 29.83
C PRO A 268 -7.92 -4.25 30.51
N GLU A 269 -6.61 -4.09 30.56
CA GLU A 269 -5.93 -2.90 31.14
C GLU A 269 -5.74 -1.78 30.10
N GLY A 270 -6.08 -2.05 28.84
CA GLY A 270 -5.92 -1.09 27.73
C GLY A 270 -7.01 -0.01 27.69
N PRO A 271 -6.82 1.03 26.86
CA PRO A 271 -7.72 2.19 26.82
C PRO A 271 -9.02 1.95 26.02
N TYR A 272 -9.20 0.79 25.40
CA TYR A 272 -10.33 0.53 24.50
C TYR A 272 -11.36 -0.44 25.10
N GLU A 273 -12.64 -0.12 24.94
CA GLU A 273 -13.75 -0.98 25.34
C GLU A 273 -13.99 -2.06 24.28
N LEU A 274 -13.52 -3.28 24.52
CA LEU A 274 -13.74 -4.46 23.69
C LEU A 274 -13.44 -5.73 24.50
N ASN A 275 -13.90 -6.87 24.01
CA ASN A 275 -13.50 -8.15 24.57
C ASN A 275 -12.22 -8.63 23.86
N PHE A 276 -11.15 -8.86 24.62
CA PHE A 276 -9.87 -9.31 24.08
C PHE A 276 -9.56 -10.73 24.50
N ILE A 277 -9.21 -11.58 23.55
CA ILE A 277 -8.80 -12.96 23.77
C ILE A 277 -7.44 -13.19 23.14
N ARG A 278 -6.40 -13.42 23.94
CA ARG A 278 -5.08 -13.87 23.49
C ARG A 278 -5.03 -15.39 23.55
N VAL A 279 -4.78 -16.01 22.40
CA VAL A 279 -4.64 -17.46 22.28
C VAL A 279 -3.16 -17.78 22.15
N ASN A 280 -2.59 -18.44 23.16
CA ASN A 280 -1.23 -18.97 23.04
C ASN A 280 -1.24 -20.28 22.23
N ALA A 281 -0.78 -20.18 20.97
CA ALA A 281 -0.70 -21.29 20.04
C ALA A 281 0.75 -21.67 19.67
N GLN A 282 1.76 -21.08 20.34
CA GLN A 282 3.18 -21.16 19.93
C GLN A 282 3.65 -22.60 19.72
N GLN A 283 3.42 -23.49 20.70
CA GLN A 283 3.84 -24.88 20.61
C GLN A 283 3.23 -25.61 19.41
N ARG A 284 1.95 -25.34 19.13
CA ARG A 284 1.21 -25.91 18.00
C ARG A 284 1.82 -25.53 16.66
N TYR A 285 2.26 -24.27 16.50
CA TYR A 285 2.95 -23.82 15.29
C TYR A 285 4.35 -24.43 15.15
N TYR A 286 5.13 -24.50 16.23
CA TYR A 286 6.45 -25.14 16.17
C TYR A 286 6.36 -26.63 15.78
N GLU A 287 5.37 -27.35 16.29
CA GLU A 287 5.12 -28.76 15.92
C GLU A 287 4.76 -28.91 14.43
N LYS A 288 3.93 -28.00 13.89
CA LYS A 288 3.54 -28.02 12.48
C LYS A 288 4.66 -27.64 11.53
N LEU A 289 5.55 -26.77 11.96
CA LEU A 289 6.69 -26.29 11.15
C LEU A 289 7.93 -27.19 11.26
N LYS A 290 7.90 -28.22 12.08
CA LYS A 290 9.02 -29.13 12.26
C LYS A 290 9.39 -29.81 10.94
N GLY A 291 10.65 -29.67 10.52
CA GLY A 291 11.19 -30.20 9.27
C GLY A 291 10.73 -29.48 8.00
N VAL A 292 10.04 -28.34 8.12
CA VAL A 292 9.58 -27.55 6.98
C VAL A 292 10.60 -26.45 6.69
N GLU A 293 11.24 -26.48 5.52
CA GLU A 293 12.30 -25.54 5.14
C GLU A 293 11.84 -24.55 4.05
N GLU A 294 10.97 -24.98 3.14
CA GLU A 294 10.55 -24.23 1.96
C GLU A 294 9.61 -23.06 2.37
N PRO A 295 9.90 -21.80 1.95
CA PRO A 295 9.16 -20.61 2.41
C PRO A 295 7.66 -20.63 2.10
N GLU A 296 7.26 -21.13 0.93
CA GLU A 296 5.84 -21.16 0.55
C GLU A 296 5.07 -22.23 1.35
N ALA A 297 5.71 -23.36 1.65
CA ALA A 297 5.13 -24.37 2.54
C ALA A 297 4.93 -23.82 3.96
N LYS A 298 5.90 -23.05 4.49
CA LYS A 298 5.76 -22.36 5.77
C LYS A 298 4.57 -21.39 5.76
N ARG A 299 4.46 -20.53 4.73
CA ARG A 299 3.35 -19.58 4.58
C ARG A 299 2.01 -20.27 4.61
N LYS A 300 1.88 -21.35 3.86
CA LYS A 300 0.64 -22.12 3.78
C LYS A 300 0.27 -22.75 5.13
N ILE A 301 1.22 -23.41 5.79
CA ILE A 301 0.99 -24.04 7.11
C ILE A 301 0.59 -22.98 8.16
N ILE A 302 1.31 -21.85 8.19
CA ILE A 302 1.04 -20.79 9.17
C ILE A 302 -0.34 -20.18 8.93
N GLY A 303 -0.71 -19.93 7.66
CA GLY A 303 -2.01 -19.38 7.30
C GLY A 303 -3.17 -20.36 7.63
N GLU A 304 -3.05 -21.63 7.26
CA GLU A 304 -4.06 -22.65 7.55
C GLU A 304 -4.25 -22.84 9.06
N GLU A 305 -3.16 -22.84 9.81
CA GLU A 305 -3.22 -23.04 11.26
C GLU A 305 -3.84 -21.84 11.96
N PHE A 306 -3.58 -20.61 11.48
CA PHE A 306 -4.23 -19.41 11.97
C PHE A 306 -5.76 -19.51 11.88
N ILE A 307 -6.27 -19.94 10.72
CA ILE A 307 -7.71 -20.11 10.50
C ILE A 307 -8.28 -21.14 11.49
N ARG A 308 -7.62 -22.28 11.68
CA ARG A 308 -8.09 -23.33 12.59
C ARG A 308 -8.16 -22.85 14.03
N VAL A 309 -7.11 -22.17 14.51
CA VAL A 309 -7.11 -21.59 15.86
C VAL A 309 -8.22 -20.56 16.02
N PHE A 310 -8.39 -19.71 15.02
CA PHE A 310 -9.44 -18.69 15.02
C PHE A 310 -10.85 -19.30 15.04
N GLU A 311 -11.10 -20.35 14.25
CA GLU A 311 -12.38 -21.08 14.25
C GLU A 311 -12.67 -21.77 15.59
N GLU A 312 -11.67 -22.35 16.21
CA GLU A 312 -11.80 -22.97 17.52
C GLU A 312 -12.23 -21.96 18.59
N GLU A 313 -11.64 -20.76 18.57
CA GLU A 313 -12.01 -19.69 19.49
C GLU A 313 -13.39 -19.10 19.15
N ALA A 314 -13.71 -18.91 17.86
CA ALA A 314 -15.02 -18.46 17.44
C ALA A 314 -16.16 -19.38 17.91
N LYS A 315 -15.94 -20.70 17.86
CA LYS A 315 -16.89 -21.70 18.39
C LYS A 315 -17.12 -21.58 19.91
N LYS A 316 -16.07 -21.23 20.68
CA LYS A 316 -16.18 -20.99 22.12
C LYS A 316 -16.98 -19.72 22.45
N ILE A 317 -16.81 -18.67 21.62
CA ILE A 317 -17.53 -17.39 21.75
C ILE A 317 -19.02 -17.58 21.44
N GLY A 318 -19.38 -18.55 20.60
CA GLY A 318 -20.73 -18.85 20.19
C GLY A 318 -21.22 -18.00 19.02
N LYS A 319 -22.52 -17.66 19.01
CA LYS A 319 -23.11 -16.95 17.85
C LYS A 319 -22.51 -15.57 17.68
N VAL A 320 -22.00 -15.34 16.47
CA VAL A 320 -21.45 -14.07 15.98
C VAL A 320 -22.29 -13.63 14.77
N ASP A 321 -22.62 -12.33 14.68
CA ASP A 321 -23.42 -11.82 13.56
C ASP A 321 -22.54 -11.28 12.44
N PHE A 322 -21.37 -10.72 12.77
CA PHE A 322 -20.47 -10.08 11.81
C PHE A 322 -19.01 -10.46 12.04
N LEU A 323 -18.29 -10.62 10.94
CA LEU A 323 -16.83 -10.80 10.94
C LEU A 323 -16.17 -9.52 10.42
N VAL A 324 -15.09 -9.07 11.06
CA VAL A 324 -14.31 -7.91 10.61
C VAL A 324 -13.13 -8.35 9.75
N GLN A 325 -12.93 -7.68 8.63
CA GLN A 325 -11.77 -7.85 7.78
C GLN A 325 -11.06 -6.51 7.58
N GLY A 326 -9.73 -6.52 7.71
CA GLY A 326 -8.89 -5.32 7.56
C GLY A 326 -8.51 -5.01 6.12
N THR A 327 -9.41 -5.28 5.16
CA THR A 327 -9.21 -4.98 3.73
C THR A 327 -9.00 -3.48 3.53
N ILE A 328 -8.01 -3.12 2.71
CA ILE A 328 -7.73 -1.74 2.32
C ILE A 328 -7.91 -1.55 0.80
N TYR A 329 -7.93 -0.31 0.32
CA TYR A 329 -8.27 0.00 -1.06
C TYR A 329 -7.36 -0.67 -2.11
N PRO A 330 -6.04 -0.77 -1.95
CA PRO A 330 -5.18 -1.53 -2.86
C PRO A 330 -5.61 -3.00 -3.03
N ASP A 331 -6.02 -3.68 -1.95
CA ASP A 331 -6.48 -5.07 -2.00
C ASP A 331 -7.75 -5.20 -2.87
N VAL A 332 -8.63 -4.19 -2.80
CA VAL A 332 -9.85 -4.11 -3.61
C VAL A 332 -9.52 -3.97 -5.10
N VAL A 333 -8.56 -3.11 -5.44
CA VAL A 333 -8.13 -2.88 -6.83
C VAL A 333 -7.46 -4.13 -7.41
N GLU A 334 -6.54 -4.75 -6.67
CA GLU A 334 -5.83 -5.97 -7.10
C GLU A 334 -6.76 -7.17 -7.30
N SER A 335 -7.81 -7.27 -6.52
CA SER A 335 -8.83 -8.32 -6.70
C SER A 335 -9.74 -8.13 -7.92
N GLY A 336 -9.56 -7.06 -8.70
CA GLY A 336 -10.40 -6.72 -9.86
C GLY A 336 -11.82 -6.26 -9.48
N LEU A 337 -12.04 -5.92 -8.21
CA LEU A 337 -13.34 -5.63 -7.63
C LEU A 337 -13.65 -4.12 -7.53
N GLY A 338 -13.07 -3.30 -8.39
CA GLY A 338 -13.53 -1.93 -8.59
C GLY A 338 -14.99 -1.94 -9.01
N GLY A 339 -15.91 -1.87 -8.04
CA GLY A 339 -17.32 -1.52 -8.24
C GLY A 339 -18.32 -2.63 -8.52
N GLU A 340 -18.56 -3.66 -7.85
CA GLU A 340 -19.81 -4.46 -7.75
C GLU A 340 -19.70 -5.93 -7.32
N SER A 341 -18.53 -6.53 -7.29
CA SER A 341 -18.41 -7.96 -6.95
C SER A 341 -17.76 -8.19 -5.58
N ALA A 342 -18.02 -7.31 -4.65
CA ALA A 342 -17.43 -7.31 -3.32
C ALA A 342 -17.77 -8.50 -2.43
N VAL A 343 -18.68 -9.36 -2.84
CA VAL A 343 -19.22 -10.41 -1.95
C VAL A 343 -18.52 -11.75 -2.10
N ILE A 344 -17.75 -12.00 -3.15
CA ILE A 344 -17.43 -13.40 -3.51
C ILE A 344 -15.94 -13.79 -3.42
N LYS A 345 -14.97 -12.88 -3.32
CA LYS A 345 -13.54 -13.28 -3.31
C LYS A 345 -12.64 -12.43 -2.42
N SER A 346 -12.96 -12.29 -1.16
CA SER A 346 -12.02 -11.81 -0.13
C SER A 346 -11.03 -12.91 0.33
N HIS A 347 -10.52 -13.69 -0.62
CA HIS A 347 -9.69 -14.87 -0.30
C HIS A 347 -8.20 -14.58 -0.12
N HIS A 348 -7.74 -13.33 -0.19
CA HIS A 348 -6.30 -13.07 -0.20
C HIS A 348 -5.69 -12.47 1.06
N ASN A 349 -6.47 -11.99 2.03
CA ASN A 349 -5.91 -11.35 3.23
C ASN A 349 -5.89 -12.21 4.51
N VAL A 350 -6.69 -13.25 4.55
CA VAL A 350 -6.54 -14.32 5.54
C VAL A 350 -6.77 -15.59 4.76
N GLY A 351 -5.85 -16.51 4.74
CA GLY A 351 -5.93 -17.72 3.91
C GLY A 351 -7.24 -18.53 4.11
N GLY A 352 -8.31 -18.07 3.47
CA GLY A 352 -9.66 -18.63 3.56
C GLY A 352 -10.52 -18.01 4.67
N LEU A 353 -11.81 -17.80 4.38
CA LEU A 353 -12.81 -17.53 5.41
C LEU A 353 -13.00 -18.80 6.24
N PRO A 354 -13.29 -18.69 7.55
CA PRO A 354 -13.61 -19.84 8.39
C PRO A 354 -14.84 -20.58 7.82
N ASP A 355 -14.68 -21.81 7.38
CA ASP A 355 -15.76 -22.61 6.77
C ASP A 355 -16.88 -22.96 7.76
N HIS A 356 -16.64 -22.76 9.07
CA HIS A 356 -17.50 -23.22 10.14
C HIS A 356 -18.00 -22.12 11.10
N VAL A 357 -17.82 -20.84 10.74
CA VAL A 357 -18.37 -19.72 11.51
C VAL A 357 -19.56 -19.13 10.77
N ASP A 358 -20.77 -19.36 11.30
CA ASP A 358 -21.98 -18.72 10.79
C ASP A 358 -22.01 -17.24 11.17
N PHE A 359 -21.81 -16.37 10.20
CA PHE A 359 -22.00 -14.93 10.32
C PHE A 359 -22.88 -14.40 9.18
N LYS A 360 -23.56 -13.29 9.41
CA LYS A 360 -24.48 -12.70 8.42
C LYS A 360 -23.74 -11.96 7.32
N GLU A 361 -22.70 -11.21 7.71
CA GLU A 361 -22.00 -10.30 6.80
C GLU A 361 -20.58 -9.98 7.30
N ILE A 362 -19.69 -9.60 6.36
CA ILE A 362 -18.35 -9.08 6.65
C ILE A 362 -18.40 -7.55 6.75
N ILE A 363 -17.72 -7.00 7.75
CA ILE A 363 -17.50 -5.56 7.90
C ILE A 363 -16.07 -5.24 7.50
N GLU A 364 -15.90 -4.41 6.48
CA GLU A 364 -14.60 -3.94 5.95
C GLU A 364 -14.49 -2.42 6.15
N PRO A 365 -14.17 -1.95 7.35
CA PRO A 365 -14.27 -0.54 7.69
C PRO A 365 -13.21 0.33 7.01
N LEU A 366 -12.13 -0.26 6.50
CA LEU A 366 -11.00 0.43 5.89
C LEU A 366 -10.93 0.26 4.37
N ARG A 367 -11.94 -0.39 3.77
CA ARG A 367 -12.00 -0.76 2.36
C ARG A 367 -11.69 0.38 1.38
N ASP A 368 -12.09 1.59 1.75
CA ASP A 368 -11.95 2.79 0.92
C ASP A 368 -10.60 3.52 1.14
N LEU A 369 -9.75 3.05 2.05
CA LEU A 369 -8.54 3.74 2.45
C LEU A 369 -7.27 3.15 1.82
N PHE A 370 -6.35 4.02 1.39
CA PHE A 370 -4.96 3.66 1.17
C PHE A 370 -4.21 3.50 2.50
N LYS A 371 -3.06 2.83 2.49
CA LYS A 371 -2.27 2.54 3.70
C LYS A 371 -1.89 3.78 4.51
N ASP A 372 -1.55 4.87 3.85
CA ASP A 372 -1.23 6.15 4.49
C ASP A 372 -2.46 6.82 5.09
N GLU A 373 -3.63 6.66 4.47
CA GLU A 373 -4.92 7.12 5.01
C GLU A 373 -5.33 6.30 6.25
N VAL A 374 -5.09 4.98 6.24
CA VAL A 374 -5.29 4.12 7.43
C VAL A 374 -4.45 4.61 8.61
N ARG A 375 -3.18 4.96 8.36
CA ARG A 375 -2.32 5.53 9.41
C ARG A 375 -2.85 6.87 9.93
N LYS A 376 -3.28 7.76 9.06
CA LYS A 376 -3.90 9.03 9.45
C LYS A 376 -5.18 8.82 10.27
N ALA A 377 -6.05 7.91 9.83
CA ALA A 377 -7.24 7.52 10.59
C ALA A 377 -6.89 6.93 11.96
N GLY A 378 -5.81 6.15 12.05
CA GLY A 378 -5.28 5.63 13.31
C GLY A 378 -4.86 6.73 14.29
N LEU A 379 -4.21 7.78 13.79
CA LEU A 379 -3.84 8.96 14.61
C LEU A 379 -5.09 9.72 15.09
N GLU A 380 -6.08 9.95 14.21
CA GLU A 380 -7.36 10.56 14.57
C GLU A 380 -8.13 9.76 15.63
N LEU A 381 -8.00 8.44 15.60
CA LEU A 381 -8.58 7.56 16.61
C LEU A 381 -7.83 7.57 17.95
N GLY A 382 -6.65 8.23 18.01
CA GLY A 382 -5.80 8.30 19.20
C GLY A 382 -4.95 7.05 19.43
N ILE A 383 -4.71 6.26 18.39
CA ILE A 383 -3.81 5.10 18.48
C ILE A 383 -2.36 5.61 18.64
N PRO A 384 -1.56 5.06 19.55
CA PRO A 384 -0.18 5.47 19.75
C PRO A 384 0.66 5.42 18.46
N GLU A 385 1.49 6.43 18.22
CA GLU A 385 2.30 6.54 17.00
C GLU A 385 3.17 5.30 16.73
N TYR A 386 3.73 4.68 17.76
CA TYR A 386 4.58 3.49 17.60
C TYR A 386 3.82 2.29 17.03
N LEU A 387 2.50 2.21 17.22
CA LEU A 387 1.65 1.21 16.59
C LEU A 387 1.27 1.61 15.16
N VAL A 388 0.88 2.88 14.95
CA VAL A 388 0.45 3.40 13.65
C VAL A 388 1.58 3.34 12.63
N PHE A 389 2.81 3.66 13.05
CA PHE A 389 3.99 3.67 12.19
C PHE A 389 4.88 2.44 12.33
N ARG A 390 4.35 1.37 12.92
CA ARG A 390 5.06 0.09 13.00
C ARG A 390 5.52 -0.36 11.62
N GLN A 391 6.75 -0.88 11.57
CA GLN A 391 7.33 -1.45 10.36
C GLN A 391 6.43 -2.58 9.79
N PRO A 392 6.32 -2.72 8.46
CA PRO A 392 5.63 -3.84 7.85
C PRO A 392 6.10 -5.16 8.43
N PHE A 393 5.15 -6.07 8.64
CA PHE A 393 5.44 -7.40 9.15
C PHE A 393 4.64 -8.42 8.35
N PRO A 394 5.29 -9.45 7.80
CA PRO A 394 4.63 -10.41 6.95
C PRO A 394 3.64 -11.27 7.75
N GLY A 395 2.56 -11.73 7.11
CA GLY A 395 1.57 -12.60 7.74
C GLY A 395 2.17 -13.84 8.40
N PRO A 396 3.15 -14.54 7.77
CA PRO A 396 3.85 -15.67 8.39
C PRO A 396 4.81 -15.29 9.54
N GLY A 397 4.92 -14.02 9.89
CA GLY A 397 5.81 -13.56 10.93
C GLY A 397 7.28 -13.85 10.66
N LEU A 398 8.04 -14.14 11.71
CA LEU A 398 9.45 -14.49 11.61
C LEU A 398 9.73 -15.83 10.91
N GLY A 399 8.69 -16.64 10.65
CA GLY A 399 8.85 -17.94 9.99
C GLY A 399 9.52 -17.86 8.61
N ILE A 400 9.30 -16.78 7.85
CA ILE A 400 9.94 -16.54 6.55
C ILE A 400 11.24 -15.73 6.66
N ARG A 401 11.59 -15.24 7.85
CA ARG A 401 12.88 -14.59 8.14
C ARG A 401 13.91 -15.57 8.73
N ILE A 402 13.57 -16.85 8.77
CA ILE A 402 14.44 -17.96 9.13
C ILE A 402 14.59 -18.86 7.91
N ILE A 403 15.75 -18.86 7.28
CA ILE A 403 16.07 -19.77 6.17
C ILE A 403 16.26 -21.18 6.75
N GLY A 404 15.63 -22.17 6.12
CA GLY A 404 15.57 -23.54 6.65
C GLY A 404 14.50 -23.75 7.71
N GLU A 405 14.63 -24.83 8.48
CA GLU A 405 13.65 -25.21 9.53
C GLU A 405 13.49 -24.14 10.61
N VAL A 406 12.25 -23.91 11.03
CA VAL A 406 11.90 -23.01 12.12
C VAL A 406 11.93 -23.74 13.44
N THR A 407 12.71 -23.25 14.41
CA THR A 407 12.75 -23.77 15.79
C THR A 407 12.62 -22.63 16.78
N GLU A 408 12.19 -22.90 17.99
CA GLU A 408 12.07 -21.92 19.06
C GLU A 408 13.41 -21.19 19.32
N GLU A 409 14.54 -21.91 19.31
CA GLU A 409 15.89 -21.32 19.43
C GLU A 409 16.17 -20.31 18.32
N LYS A 410 15.92 -20.68 17.06
CA LYS A 410 16.16 -19.79 15.90
C LYS A 410 15.24 -18.57 15.91
N VAL A 411 13.98 -18.76 16.33
CA VAL A 411 13.04 -17.63 16.49
C VAL A 411 13.56 -16.67 17.56
N LYS A 412 14.05 -17.16 18.69
CA LYS A 412 14.61 -16.32 19.74
C LYS A 412 15.82 -15.50 19.26
N ILE A 413 16.71 -16.13 18.49
CA ILE A 413 17.86 -15.45 17.88
C ILE A 413 17.40 -14.30 16.98
N VAL A 414 16.43 -14.54 16.09
CA VAL A 414 15.92 -13.50 15.18
C VAL A 414 15.18 -12.41 15.94
N GLN A 415 14.38 -12.76 16.95
CA GLN A 415 13.70 -11.77 17.80
C GLN A 415 14.68 -10.81 18.46
N ASP A 416 15.74 -11.32 19.04
CA ASP A 416 16.73 -10.51 19.73
C ASP A 416 17.55 -9.67 18.74
N ALA A 417 17.99 -10.24 17.62
CA ALA A 417 18.73 -9.51 16.58
C ALA A 417 17.89 -8.42 15.92
N ASP A 418 16.62 -8.72 15.57
CA ASP A 418 15.69 -7.77 14.96
C ASP A 418 15.36 -6.61 15.93
N ALA A 419 15.18 -6.90 17.22
CA ALA A 419 14.92 -5.88 18.23
C ALA A 419 16.09 -4.89 18.35
N ILE A 420 17.34 -5.40 18.38
CA ILE A 420 18.55 -4.57 18.40
C ILE A 420 18.63 -3.71 17.13
N TYR A 421 18.41 -4.32 15.97
CA TYR A 421 18.48 -3.60 14.69
C TYR A 421 17.46 -2.46 14.62
N ARG A 422 16.20 -2.74 14.97
CA ARG A 422 15.14 -1.72 14.97
C ARG A 422 15.42 -0.59 15.97
N GLU A 423 15.94 -0.92 17.15
CA GLU A 423 16.32 0.07 18.15
C GLU A 423 17.42 1.00 17.65
N GLU A 424 18.49 0.47 17.06
CA GLU A 424 19.61 1.30 16.57
C GLU A 424 19.23 2.14 15.34
N ILE A 425 18.36 1.64 14.46
CA ILE A 425 17.81 2.43 13.35
C ILE A 425 16.97 3.60 13.90
N ALA A 426 16.13 3.36 14.92
CA ALA A 426 15.33 4.42 15.55
C ALA A 426 16.23 5.44 16.29
N ASN A 427 17.24 4.98 17.03
CA ASN A 427 18.20 5.84 17.72
C ASN A 427 19.00 6.73 16.74
N ALA A 428 19.22 6.27 15.52
CA ALA A 428 19.84 7.03 14.44
C ALA A 428 18.86 7.98 13.71
N GLY A 429 17.57 7.98 14.05
CA GLY A 429 16.55 8.80 13.39
C GLY A 429 16.22 8.36 11.96
N LEU A 430 16.49 7.10 11.61
CA LEU A 430 16.30 6.55 10.27
C LEU A 430 14.99 5.76 10.12
N ASP A 431 14.27 5.51 11.20
CA ASP A 431 13.07 4.67 11.26
C ASP A 431 11.91 5.15 10.36
N ARG A 432 11.84 6.45 10.07
CA ARG A 432 10.83 7.07 9.19
C ARG A 432 11.29 7.22 7.74
N SER A 433 12.59 7.18 7.49
CA SER A 433 13.17 7.37 6.15
C SER A 433 13.38 6.07 5.38
N ILE A 434 13.48 4.93 6.08
CA ILE A 434 13.66 3.61 5.47
C ILE A 434 12.30 2.92 5.36
N GLY A 435 11.96 2.43 4.16
CA GLY A 435 10.66 1.83 3.87
C GLY A 435 10.40 0.55 4.67
N GLN A 436 11.38 -0.37 4.69
CA GLN A 436 11.32 -1.60 5.48
C GLN A 436 12.73 -2.05 5.89
N TYR A 437 12.88 -2.50 7.13
CA TYR A 437 14.13 -3.07 7.64
C TYR A 437 13.87 -4.14 8.68
N PHE A 438 14.71 -5.18 8.69
CA PHE A 438 14.59 -6.32 9.58
C PHE A 438 15.87 -7.16 9.60
N ALA A 439 15.97 -8.07 10.58
CA ALA A 439 16.99 -9.10 10.65
C ALA A 439 16.43 -10.46 10.24
N ALA A 440 17.25 -11.26 9.57
CA ALA A 440 16.92 -12.63 9.16
C ALA A 440 18.04 -13.59 9.53
N LEU A 441 17.68 -14.85 9.82
CA LEU A 441 18.65 -15.93 10.09
C LEU A 441 18.93 -16.69 8.79
N THR A 442 20.17 -16.66 8.35
CA THR A 442 20.57 -17.28 7.05
C THR A 442 20.70 -18.79 7.09
N ASN A 443 20.61 -19.43 8.26
CA ASN A 443 20.96 -20.84 8.49
C ASN A 443 22.44 -21.19 8.17
N MET A 444 23.22 -20.23 7.69
CA MET A 444 24.65 -20.40 7.49
C MET A 444 25.36 -20.39 8.85
N ARG A 445 26.25 -21.35 9.06
CA ARG A 445 27.15 -21.37 10.21
C ARG A 445 28.58 -21.07 9.78
N SER A 446 29.29 -20.37 10.59
CA SER A 446 30.69 -20.02 10.33
C SER A 446 31.55 -20.17 11.56
N VAL A 447 32.85 -20.38 11.32
CA VAL A 447 33.83 -20.39 12.39
C VAL A 447 34.07 -18.96 12.89
N GLY A 448 34.03 -18.78 14.21
CA GLY A 448 34.39 -17.57 14.90
C GLY A 448 35.42 -17.84 16.01
N VAL A 449 35.96 -16.79 16.59
CA VAL A 449 36.79 -16.86 17.80
C VAL A 449 36.21 -15.86 18.78
N MET A 450 35.71 -16.34 19.90
CA MET A 450 35.11 -15.53 20.95
C MET A 450 35.68 -15.96 22.32
N GLY A 451 36.31 -15.04 23.03
CA GLY A 451 36.91 -15.32 24.33
C GLY A 451 37.97 -16.44 24.28
N ASP A 452 38.83 -16.42 23.25
CA ASP A 452 39.90 -17.41 22.99
C ASP A 452 39.43 -18.83 22.64
N GLU A 453 38.09 -19.03 22.47
CA GLU A 453 37.51 -20.29 22.01
C GLU A 453 37.02 -20.18 20.58
N ARG A 454 37.11 -21.30 19.85
CA ARG A 454 36.50 -21.41 18.52
C ARG A 454 35.00 -21.66 18.67
N THR A 455 34.21 -20.86 17.96
CA THR A 455 32.75 -21.02 17.87
C THR A 455 32.36 -21.47 16.46
N TYR A 456 31.20 -22.12 16.35
CA TYR A 456 30.58 -22.48 15.08
C TYR A 456 29.10 -22.12 15.14
N ASP A 457 28.83 -20.84 14.90
CA ASP A 457 27.55 -20.21 15.16
C ASP A 457 26.91 -19.64 13.89
N TYR A 458 25.67 -19.16 14.00
CA TYR A 458 24.89 -18.63 12.90
C TYR A 458 25.36 -17.25 12.42
N ALA A 459 25.02 -16.98 11.16
CA ALA A 459 25.13 -15.65 10.59
C ALA A 459 23.73 -15.00 10.45
N ILE A 460 23.63 -13.75 10.89
CA ILE A 460 22.45 -12.88 10.71
C ILE A 460 22.65 -12.04 9.46
N ALA A 461 21.62 -11.95 8.62
CA ALA A 461 21.51 -10.99 7.54
C ALA A 461 20.64 -9.80 8.00
N LEU A 462 21.18 -8.59 7.85
CA LEU A 462 20.42 -7.36 7.99
C LEU A 462 19.90 -6.95 6.62
N ARG A 463 18.62 -6.65 6.52
CA ARG A 463 17.95 -6.17 5.31
C ARG A 463 17.37 -4.80 5.58
N ALA A 464 17.58 -3.84 4.67
CA ALA A 464 16.86 -2.57 4.65
C ALA A 464 16.66 -2.11 3.22
N VAL A 465 15.47 -1.65 2.90
CA VAL A 465 15.09 -1.22 1.55
C VAL A 465 14.28 0.06 1.56
N ASN A 466 14.49 0.85 0.52
CA ASN A 466 13.64 1.98 0.15
C ASN A 466 12.73 1.54 -0.99
N THR A 467 11.44 1.76 -0.82
CA THR A 467 10.41 1.40 -1.80
C THR A 467 9.24 2.37 -1.69
N ILE A 468 8.52 2.53 -2.80
CA ILE A 468 7.32 3.37 -2.87
C ILE A 468 6.07 2.48 -2.91
N ASP A 469 6.12 1.41 -3.68
CA ASP A 469 4.98 0.56 -4.04
C ASP A 469 5.17 -0.93 -3.69
N PHE A 470 6.31 -1.30 -3.11
CA PHE A 470 6.74 -2.67 -2.86
C PHE A 470 6.91 -3.55 -4.12
N MET A 471 6.65 -3.02 -5.31
CA MET A 471 6.92 -3.69 -6.59
C MET A 471 8.41 -3.67 -6.89
N THR A 472 9.04 -2.51 -6.70
CA THR A 472 10.47 -2.30 -6.81
C THR A 472 11.04 -1.82 -5.49
N ALA A 473 12.29 -2.17 -5.20
CA ALA A 473 12.97 -1.71 -4.00
C ALA A 473 14.49 -1.64 -4.22
N GLU A 474 15.09 -0.63 -3.64
CA GLU A 474 16.54 -0.46 -3.60
C GLU A 474 17.05 -0.67 -2.17
N SER A 475 18.25 -1.21 -2.03
CA SER A 475 18.91 -1.32 -0.72
C SER A 475 19.10 0.06 -0.12
N ALA A 476 18.69 0.25 1.13
CA ALA A 476 18.86 1.51 1.85
C ALA A 476 20.35 1.73 2.23
N GLN A 477 20.82 2.95 2.07
CA GLN A 477 22.18 3.31 2.51
C GLN A 477 22.15 3.67 3.99
N ILE A 478 22.49 2.70 4.84
CA ILE A 478 22.63 2.93 6.28
C ILE A 478 24.07 3.36 6.58
N PRO A 479 24.28 4.43 7.38
CA PRO A 479 25.63 4.83 7.80
C PRO A 479 26.40 3.67 8.42
N TYR A 480 27.66 3.51 8.03
CA TYR A 480 28.49 2.38 8.47
C TYR A 480 28.67 2.31 9.98
N GLU A 481 28.73 3.45 10.67
CA GLU A 481 28.77 3.53 12.12
C GLU A 481 27.53 2.91 12.78
N VAL A 482 26.33 3.08 12.17
CA VAL A 482 25.09 2.47 12.67
C VAL A 482 25.15 0.96 12.48
N LEU A 483 25.55 0.49 11.29
CA LEU A 483 25.73 -0.94 11.02
C LEU A 483 26.75 -1.59 11.94
N ASN A 484 27.87 -0.91 12.22
CA ASN A 484 28.89 -1.36 13.16
C ASN A 484 28.35 -1.49 14.59
N LYS A 485 27.53 -0.53 15.02
CA LYS A 485 26.90 -0.58 16.34
C LYS A 485 25.91 -1.73 16.45
N VAL A 486 25.08 -1.92 15.42
CA VAL A 486 24.15 -3.05 15.32
C VAL A 486 24.91 -4.38 15.39
N MET A 487 25.94 -4.55 14.57
CA MET A 487 26.79 -5.74 14.54
C MET A 487 27.40 -6.01 15.92
N SER A 488 28.00 -5.00 16.52
CA SER A 488 28.65 -5.15 17.84
C SER A 488 27.64 -5.59 18.90
N ARG A 489 26.46 -4.99 18.93
CA ARG A 489 25.40 -5.38 19.87
C ARG A 489 24.88 -6.80 19.61
N ILE A 490 24.60 -7.16 18.36
CA ILE A 490 24.12 -8.52 18.02
C ILE A 490 25.13 -9.57 18.47
N ILE A 491 26.43 -9.38 18.16
CA ILE A 491 27.48 -10.34 18.55
C ILE A 491 27.61 -10.47 20.07
N ASN A 492 27.45 -9.40 20.82
CA ASN A 492 27.63 -9.41 22.28
C ASN A 492 26.37 -9.80 23.06
N GLU A 493 25.18 -9.49 22.52
CA GLU A 493 23.90 -9.67 23.25
C GLU A 493 23.12 -10.90 22.78
N VAL A 494 23.33 -11.39 21.54
CA VAL A 494 22.58 -12.53 20.97
C VAL A 494 23.46 -13.79 20.94
N ARG A 495 23.11 -14.76 21.75
CA ARG A 495 23.84 -16.03 21.81
C ARG A 495 23.65 -16.84 20.51
N GLY A 496 24.68 -17.55 20.07
CA GLY A 496 24.63 -18.42 18.90
C GLY A 496 24.81 -17.66 17.57
N VAL A 497 25.26 -16.42 17.60
CA VAL A 497 25.58 -15.58 16.43
C VAL A 497 27.04 -15.11 16.50
N ASN A 498 27.80 -15.37 15.46
CA ASN A 498 29.20 -14.91 15.35
C ASN A 498 29.47 -14.09 14.08
N ARG A 499 28.44 -13.83 13.26
CA ARG A 499 28.59 -13.09 12.00
C ARG A 499 27.34 -12.30 11.67
N VAL A 500 27.53 -11.06 11.20
CA VAL A 500 26.45 -10.19 10.70
C VAL A 500 26.81 -9.73 9.29
N MET A 501 25.84 -9.82 8.37
CA MET A 501 25.95 -9.40 6.97
C MET A 501 24.87 -8.38 6.65
N TYR A 502 25.11 -7.55 5.63
CA TYR A 502 24.10 -6.62 5.10
C TYR A 502 23.77 -6.99 3.66
N ASP A 503 22.49 -7.20 3.36
CA ASP A 503 22.02 -7.56 2.03
C ASP A 503 21.81 -6.30 1.16
N LEU A 504 22.61 -6.19 0.10
CA LEU A 504 22.63 -5.09 -0.86
C LEU A 504 21.71 -5.30 -2.06
N THR A 505 21.02 -6.44 -2.14
CA THR A 505 20.27 -6.84 -3.34
C THR A 505 19.01 -5.98 -3.52
N SER A 506 18.81 -5.43 -4.72
CA SER A 506 17.59 -4.74 -5.10
C SER A 506 16.45 -5.71 -5.44
N LYS A 507 15.22 -5.20 -5.50
CA LYS A 507 14.07 -5.91 -6.04
C LYS A 507 13.60 -5.24 -7.33
N PRO A 508 13.61 -5.88 -8.50
CA PRO A 508 14.28 -7.17 -8.78
C PRO A 508 15.82 -7.06 -8.71
N PRO A 509 16.64 -8.17 -8.71
CA PRO A 509 16.22 -9.57 -8.87
C PRO A 509 15.79 -10.26 -7.57
N GLY A 510 16.15 -9.73 -6.40
CA GLY A 510 15.72 -10.30 -5.13
C GLY A 510 14.26 -9.94 -4.78
N THR A 511 13.78 -10.52 -3.68
CA THR A 511 12.54 -10.09 -3.00
C THR A 511 12.89 -9.20 -1.81
N ILE A 512 11.91 -8.57 -1.16
CA ILE A 512 12.17 -7.82 0.08
C ILE A 512 12.39 -8.79 1.23
N GLU A 513 11.46 -9.70 1.46
CA GLU A 513 11.59 -10.81 2.43
C GLU A 513 12.42 -11.96 1.83
N PHE A 514 12.91 -12.86 2.67
CA PHE A 514 13.70 -14.02 2.27
C PHE A 514 12.87 -15.26 1.93
#